data_9ca784fa161fdaa0725afd669c912d20
#
_entry.id   9ca784fa161fdaa0725afd669c912d20
#
_cell.length_a   1.000
_cell.length_b   1.000
_cell.length_c   1.000
_cell.angle_alpha   90.00
_cell.angle_beta   90.00
_cell.angle_gamma   90.00
#
_symmetry.space_group_name_H-M   'P 1'
#
loop_
_entity.id
_entity.type
_entity.pdbx_description
1 polymer ?
#
loop_
_entity_poly.entity_id
_entity_poly.type
_entity_poly.pdbx_seq_one_letter_code
_entity_poly.pdbx_strand_id
1 'polypeptide(L)'
;MKKKLVAVLMLPHAQTASAQPAGDAAAGKAYWDRLAPRLTDCKDCHGLNGEGGFGPDLAGRGLNAAQIERAARQPWGVMPAFIESQVSAKDAADLAAYFASLPKPAAPGKWRVEVPPNAPPGQVTTISMGCGQCHGATFNGPRGNSLGAYNMGFVEFANMVYNHTTAMPAYRATLGNNATNLDMGNFNRARLSEGQLRQIYLWARDEIGVRAPMAGQIAKGEAGPNGVTYPVTVSNNGVQGRGVIAEGLTINLTIPADTTVVAANGTGYQGVHTDERTKATVATWKLPRSAPKDQAKLSITLSKPATAAANLRGDIRWTKPSPKSGPSTDVVNIAPAPL
;
A
#
# COMPACT_ATOMS: atom_id res chain seq x y z
N MET A 1 -29.51 -59.74 -20.55
CA MET A 1 -28.61 -59.11 -19.53
C MET A 1 -29.46 -58.26 -18.57
N LYS A 2 -29.67 -58.72 -17.32
CA LYS A 2 -30.51 -58.03 -16.31
C LYS A 2 -29.65 -57.08 -15.55
N LYS A 3 -29.89 -55.75 -15.67
CA LYS A 3 -29.23 -54.70 -14.89
C LYS A 3 -29.83 -54.70 -13.47
N LYS A 4 -29.01 -55.03 -12.47
CA LYS A 4 -29.38 -54.87 -11.05
C LYS A 4 -29.21 -53.39 -10.66
N LEU A 5 -30.29 -52.75 -10.29
CA LEU A 5 -30.28 -51.41 -9.67
C LEU A 5 -29.88 -51.61 -8.20
N VAL A 6 -28.77 -50.98 -7.78
CA VAL A 6 -28.38 -50.90 -6.38
C VAL A 6 -28.95 -49.57 -5.83
N ALA A 7 -29.96 -49.67 -4.99
CA ALA A 7 -30.47 -48.52 -4.26
C ALA A 7 -29.54 -48.22 -3.09
N VAL A 8 -28.86 -47.07 -3.14
CA VAL A 8 -28.09 -46.54 -1.99
C VAL A 8 -29.07 -45.84 -1.05
N LEU A 9 -29.34 -46.46 0.08
CA LEU A 9 -30.07 -45.80 1.17
C LEU A 9 -29.20 -44.72 1.77
N MET A 10 -29.49 -43.45 1.48
CA MET A 10 -28.94 -42.32 2.25
C MET A 10 -29.71 -42.23 3.57
N LEU A 11 -29.06 -42.63 4.66
CA LEU A 11 -29.53 -42.29 6.01
C LEU A 11 -29.36 -40.80 6.26
N PRO A 12 -30.42 -40.11 6.73
CA PRO A 12 -30.27 -38.72 7.13
C PRO A 12 -29.38 -38.67 8.38
N HIS A 13 -28.21 -38.06 8.24
CA HIS A 13 -27.41 -37.66 9.42
C HIS A 13 -28.19 -36.57 10.15
N ALA A 14 -28.88 -36.93 11.23
CA ALA A 14 -29.39 -35.98 12.17
C ALA A 14 -28.18 -35.31 12.86
N GLN A 15 -27.80 -34.13 12.37
CA GLN A 15 -26.90 -33.25 13.12
C GLN A 15 -27.66 -32.82 14.37
N THR A 16 -27.29 -33.39 15.52
CA THR A 16 -27.70 -32.85 16.81
C THR A 16 -27.14 -31.43 16.91
N ALA A 17 -28.01 -30.45 16.66
CA ALA A 17 -27.69 -29.06 16.96
C ALA A 17 -27.45 -29.00 18.49
N SER A 18 -26.18 -28.88 18.87
CA SER A 18 -25.80 -28.58 20.26
C SER A 18 -26.51 -27.30 20.61
N ALA A 19 -27.43 -27.35 21.60
CA ALA A 19 -28.11 -26.17 22.10
C ALA A 19 -27.05 -25.18 22.58
N GLN A 20 -26.96 -24.02 21.96
CA GLN A 20 -26.07 -22.98 22.44
C GLN A 20 -26.48 -22.57 23.84
N PRO A 21 -25.53 -22.33 24.77
CA PRO A 21 -25.83 -21.89 26.10
C PRO A 21 -26.68 -20.62 26.05
N ALA A 22 -27.71 -20.54 26.90
CA ALA A 22 -28.47 -19.33 27.07
C ALA A 22 -27.52 -18.21 27.56
N GLY A 23 -27.50 -17.07 26.87
CA GLY A 23 -26.65 -15.94 27.24
C GLY A 23 -27.23 -15.16 28.42
N ASP A 24 -26.36 -14.60 29.26
CA ASP A 24 -26.69 -13.71 30.38
C ASP A 24 -26.32 -12.26 29.99
N ALA A 25 -27.34 -11.39 29.94
CA ALA A 25 -27.14 -9.99 29.56
C ALA A 25 -26.28 -9.20 30.58
N ALA A 26 -26.35 -9.54 31.87
CA ALA A 26 -25.53 -8.89 32.88
C ALA A 26 -24.05 -9.30 32.76
N ALA A 27 -23.81 -10.60 32.52
CA ALA A 27 -22.49 -11.10 32.25
C ALA A 27 -21.94 -10.52 30.93
N GLY A 28 -22.76 -10.40 29.89
CA GLY A 28 -22.40 -9.76 28.64
C GLY A 28 -22.04 -8.28 28.79
N LYS A 29 -22.80 -7.55 29.62
CA LYS A 29 -22.45 -6.16 29.96
C LYS A 29 -21.13 -6.10 30.73
N ALA A 30 -20.93 -6.95 31.72
CA ALA A 30 -19.69 -7.00 32.49
C ALA A 30 -18.49 -7.34 31.61
N TYR A 31 -18.65 -8.26 30.62
CA TYR A 31 -17.64 -8.55 29.62
C TYR A 31 -17.36 -7.33 28.77
N TRP A 32 -18.39 -6.67 28.22
CA TRP A 32 -18.28 -5.46 27.42
C TRP A 32 -17.55 -4.33 28.16
N ASP A 33 -17.87 -4.12 29.43
CA ASP A 33 -17.29 -3.06 30.25
C ASP A 33 -15.86 -3.36 30.74
N ARG A 34 -15.51 -4.65 30.87
CA ARG A 34 -14.17 -5.11 31.29
C ARG A 34 -13.09 -4.85 30.26
N LEU A 35 -13.49 -4.74 29.01
CA LEU A 35 -12.56 -4.47 27.92
C LEU A 35 -11.94 -3.09 28.18
N ALA A 36 -10.77 -3.10 28.82
CA ALA A 36 -9.99 -1.88 29.07
C ALA A 36 -9.65 -1.20 27.74
N PRO A 37 -9.44 0.10 27.70
CA PRO A 37 -9.11 0.83 26.48
C PRO A 37 -7.73 0.39 25.96
N ARG A 38 -7.71 -0.77 25.38
CA ARG A 38 -6.64 -1.25 24.51
C ARG A 38 -7.25 -1.27 23.13
N LEU A 39 -6.51 -0.96 22.13
CA LEU A 39 -6.93 -0.81 20.72
C LEU A 39 -7.56 -2.04 20.04
N THR A 40 -7.83 -3.05 20.77
CA THR A 40 -8.67 -4.19 20.43
C THR A 40 -9.98 -4.17 21.20
N ASP A 41 -10.33 -3.04 21.81
CA ASP A 41 -11.61 -2.90 22.49
C ASP A 41 -12.71 -2.81 21.43
N CYS A 42 -13.68 -3.69 21.53
CA CYS A 42 -14.86 -3.68 20.68
C CYS A 42 -15.54 -2.30 20.66
N LYS A 43 -15.50 -1.57 21.78
CA LYS A 43 -16.08 -0.24 21.95
C LYS A 43 -15.45 0.82 21.06
N ASP A 44 -14.16 0.73 20.77
CA ASP A 44 -13.47 1.71 19.91
C ASP A 44 -14.05 1.77 18.50
N CYS A 45 -14.58 0.63 18.05
CA CYS A 45 -15.18 0.51 16.72
C CYS A 45 -16.71 0.50 16.78
N HIS A 46 -17.31 -0.17 17.77
CA HIS A 46 -18.74 -0.41 17.82
C HIS A 46 -19.51 0.57 18.74
N GLY A 47 -18.82 1.54 19.34
CA GLY A 47 -19.41 2.53 20.25
C GLY A 47 -19.53 2.02 21.70
N LEU A 48 -19.65 2.94 22.65
CA LEU A 48 -19.62 2.62 24.08
C LEU A 48 -20.74 1.66 24.50
N ASN A 49 -21.90 1.76 23.87
CA ASN A 49 -23.07 0.93 24.14
C ASN A 49 -23.45 0.08 22.91
N GLY A 50 -22.53 -0.16 21.99
CA GLY A 50 -22.81 -0.92 20.78
C GLY A 50 -23.64 -0.16 19.74
N GLU A 51 -23.69 1.17 19.82
CA GLU A 51 -24.42 2.03 18.90
C GLU A 51 -23.78 2.17 17.53
N GLY A 52 -22.57 1.66 17.35
CA GLY A 52 -21.80 1.79 16.11
C GLY A 52 -20.85 2.99 16.12
N GLY A 53 -20.00 3.03 15.11
CA GLY A 53 -18.97 4.05 14.94
C GLY A 53 -18.12 3.72 13.73
N PHE A 54 -16.90 3.24 13.94
CA PHE A 54 -16.09 2.65 12.87
C PHE A 54 -16.61 1.26 12.46
N GLY A 55 -17.17 0.50 13.39
CA GLY A 55 -17.86 -0.75 13.14
C GLY A 55 -19.39 -0.55 13.12
N PRO A 56 -20.15 -1.58 12.66
CA PRO A 56 -21.60 -1.53 12.69
C PRO A 56 -22.14 -1.42 14.11
N ASP A 57 -23.34 -0.88 14.22
CA ASP A 57 -24.15 -0.98 15.43
C ASP A 57 -24.40 -2.46 15.80
N LEU A 58 -24.36 -2.78 17.08
CA LEU A 58 -24.62 -4.11 17.62
C LEU A 58 -25.89 -4.13 18.47
N ALA A 59 -26.18 -3.00 19.13
CA ALA A 59 -27.31 -2.83 20.01
C ALA A 59 -28.65 -2.99 19.26
N GLY A 60 -29.56 -3.76 19.84
CA GLY A 60 -30.93 -3.95 19.36
C GLY A 60 -31.07 -4.60 17.98
N ARG A 61 -30.00 -5.22 17.44
CA ARG A 61 -30.03 -5.88 16.12
C ARG A 61 -30.53 -7.32 16.15
N GLY A 62 -30.72 -7.91 17.33
CA GLY A 62 -31.10 -9.31 17.44
C GLY A 62 -30.04 -10.30 16.97
N LEU A 63 -28.77 -9.95 17.12
CA LEU A 63 -27.65 -10.84 16.78
C LEU A 63 -27.66 -12.04 17.73
N ASN A 64 -27.50 -13.25 17.18
CA ASN A 64 -27.38 -14.46 17.98
C ASN A 64 -25.90 -14.76 18.30
N ALA A 65 -25.67 -15.67 19.25
CA ALA A 65 -24.34 -16.05 19.69
C ALA A 65 -23.45 -16.56 18.55
N ALA A 66 -23.99 -17.38 17.64
CA ALA A 66 -23.24 -17.91 16.50
C ALA A 66 -22.77 -16.81 15.54
N GLN A 67 -23.58 -15.76 15.35
CA GLN A 67 -23.19 -14.62 14.52
C GLN A 67 -22.06 -13.81 15.17
N ILE A 68 -22.12 -13.58 16.48
CA ILE A 68 -21.08 -12.88 17.23
C ILE A 68 -19.79 -13.70 17.24
N GLU A 69 -19.89 -15.00 17.55
CA GLU A 69 -18.73 -15.89 17.54
C GLU A 69 -18.06 -15.95 16.16
N ARG A 70 -18.85 -16.16 15.10
CA ARG A 70 -18.33 -16.17 13.74
C ARG A 70 -17.63 -14.84 13.39
N ALA A 71 -18.25 -13.69 13.74
CA ALA A 71 -17.64 -12.41 13.50
C ALA A 71 -16.35 -12.21 14.30
N ALA A 72 -16.28 -12.71 15.53
CA ALA A 72 -15.07 -12.68 16.34
C ALA A 72 -13.95 -13.57 15.76
N ARG A 73 -14.28 -14.78 15.28
CA ARG A 73 -13.28 -15.73 14.72
C ARG A 73 -12.85 -15.39 13.30
N GLN A 74 -13.79 -14.97 12.47
CA GLN A 74 -13.62 -14.72 11.02
C GLN A 74 -14.16 -13.34 10.67
N PRO A 75 -13.58 -12.26 11.21
CA PRO A 75 -14.08 -10.93 11.03
C PRO A 75 -13.94 -10.44 9.60
N TRP A 76 -14.78 -9.50 9.23
CA TRP A 76 -14.69 -8.77 7.98
C TRP A 76 -13.89 -7.46 8.15
N GLY A 77 -13.15 -7.07 7.10
CA GLY A 77 -12.45 -5.79 7.04
C GLY A 77 -11.36 -5.65 8.12
N VAL A 78 -11.32 -4.51 8.77
CA VAL A 78 -10.31 -4.17 9.79
C VAL A 78 -10.59 -4.75 11.18
N MET A 79 -11.75 -5.35 11.39
CA MET A 79 -12.05 -5.96 12.69
C MET A 79 -11.02 -7.06 12.99
N PRO A 80 -10.33 -7.02 14.15
CA PRO A 80 -9.39 -8.05 14.54
C PRO A 80 -10.06 -9.40 14.76
N ALA A 81 -9.34 -10.49 14.48
CA ALA A 81 -9.78 -11.84 14.86
C ALA A 81 -9.42 -12.13 16.32
N PHE A 82 -10.37 -12.70 17.05
CA PHE A 82 -10.20 -13.09 18.45
C PHE A 82 -10.15 -14.61 18.55
N ILE A 83 -9.20 -15.14 19.33
CA ILE A 83 -9.13 -16.58 19.62
C ILE A 83 -10.11 -16.96 20.74
N GLU A 84 -10.35 -18.27 20.91
CA GLU A 84 -11.32 -18.80 21.89
C GLU A 84 -11.06 -18.33 23.34
N SER A 85 -9.79 -18.22 23.73
CA SER A 85 -9.43 -17.73 25.06
C SER A 85 -9.67 -16.23 25.27
N GLN A 86 -9.88 -15.47 24.19
CA GLN A 86 -10.20 -14.03 24.25
C GLN A 86 -11.70 -13.77 24.24
N VAL A 87 -12.44 -14.48 23.40
CA VAL A 87 -13.90 -14.45 23.31
C VAL A 87 -14.40 -15.88 23.23
N SER A 88 -14.82 -16.46 24.34
CA SER A 88 -15.35 -17.81 24.36
C SER A 88 -16.75 -17.89 23.74
N ALA A 89 -17.23 -19.10 23.44
CA ALA A 89 -18.61 -19.31 22.98
C ALA A 89 -19.63 -18.80 24.02
N LYS A 90 -19.30 -18.90 25.31
CA LYS A 90 -20.12 -18.33 26.39
C LYS A 90 -20.12 -16.80 26.34
N ASP A 91 -18.95 -16.16 26.17
CA ASP A 91 -18.88 -14.70 26.06
C ASP A 91 -19.67 -14.20 24.84
N ALA A 92 -19.65 -14.94 23.74
CA ALA A 92 -20.44 -14.61 22.55
C ALA A 92 -21.96 -14.72 22.82
N ALA A 93 -22.38 -15.72 23.58
CA ALA A 93 -23.79 -15.86 24.02
C ALA A 93 -24.23 -14.74 24.98
N ASP A 94 -23.38 -14.40 25.93
CA ASP A 94 -23.64 -13.34 26.91
C ASP A 94 -23.68 -11.97 26.19
N LEU A 95 -22.78 -11.70 25.28
CA LEU A 95 -22.79 -10.48 24.45
C LEU A 95 -24.05 -10.40 23.58
N ALA A 96 -24.49 -11.52 22.99
CA ALA A 96 -25.75 -11.57 22.23
C ALA A 96 -26.94 -11.16 23.09
N ALA A 97 -27.04 -11.71 24.33
CA ALA A 97 -28.07 -11.36 25.25
C ALA A 97 -28.00 -9.88 25.69
N TYR A 98 -26.80 -9.38 25.93
CA TYR A 98 -26.57 -7.97 26.26
C TYR A 98 -27.02 -7.04 25.14
N PHE A 99 -26.57 -7.24 23.91
CA PHE A 99 -26.96 -6.39 22.78
C PHE A 99 -28.46 -6.49 22.46
N ALA A 100 -29.07 -7.65 22.66
CA ALA A 100 -30.52 -7.81 22.51
C ALA A 100 -31.31 -7.02 23.54
N SER A 101 -30.74 -6.81 24.76
CA SER A 101 -31.38 -6.04 25.84
C SER A 101 -31.31 -4.52 25.60
N LEU A 102 -30.46 -4.06 24.70
CA LEU A 102 -30.28 -2.64 24.39
C LEU A 102 -31.31 -2.17 23.35
N PRO A 103 -31.75 -0.91 23.41
CA PRO A 103 -32.58 -0.35 22.40
C PRO A 103 -31.78 -0.20 21.09
N LYS A 104 -32.48 -0.36 19.95
CA LYS A 104 -31.87 -0.07 18.65
C LYS A 104 -31.54 1.42 18.57
N PRO A 105 -30.30 1.80 18.17
CA PRO A 105 -29.93 3.20 18.06
C PRO A 105 -30.83 3.96 17.06
N ALA A 106 -31.29 5.14 17.44
CA ALA A 106 -32.10 6.00 16.56
C ALA A 106 -31.28 6.49 15.35
N ALA A 107 -29.99 6.73 15.56
CA ALA A 107 -29.05 7.13 14.53
C ALA A 107 -27.76 6.30 14.68
N PRO A 108 -27.68 5.09 14.10
CA PRO A 108 -26.47 4.29 14.15
C PRO A 108 -25.31 5.03 13.46
N GLY A 109 -24.10 4.84 13.98
CA GLY A 109 -22.89 5.42 13.41
C GLY A 109 -22.72 5.04 11.93
N LYS A 110 -22.28 5.98 11.12
CA LYS A 110 -21.98 5.76 9.70
C LYS A 110 -20.66 4.98 9.58
N TRP A 111 -20.72 3.68 9.61
CA TRP A 111 -19.55 2.81 9.52
C TRP A 111 -19.16 2.44 8.08
N ARG A 112 -20.04 2.68 7.12
CA ARG A 112 -19.74 2.52 5.69
C ARG A 112 -19.47 3.88 5.07
N VAL A 113 -18.32 4.01 4.44
CA VAL A 113 -17.99 5.15 3.58
C VAL A 113 -18.50 4.83 2.18
N GLU A 114 -19.23 5.78 1.57
CA GLU A 114 -19.68 5.63 0.19
C GLU A 114 -18.48 5.57 -0.74
N VAL A 115 -18.52 4.60 -1.66
CA VAL A 115 -17.50 4.48 -2.71
C VAL A 115 -17.85 5.46 -3.81
N PRO A 116 -16.96 6.39 -4.20
CA PRO A 116 -17.22 7.30 -5.32
C PRO A 116 -17.53 6.52 -6.60
N PRO A 117 -18.47 6.99 -7.46
CA PRO A 117 -18.91 6.26 -8.66
C PRO A 117 -17.77 5.84 -9.60
N ASN A 118 -16.72 6.65 -9.69
CA ASN A 118 -15.55 6.41 -10.55
C ASN A 118 -14.29 6.05 -9.76
N ALA A 119 -14.45 5.49 -8.55
CA ALA A 119 -13.30 5.12 -7.73
C ALA A 119 -12.48 4.02 -8.40
N PRO A 120 -11.16 4.18 -8.51
CA PRO A 120 -10.29 3.13 -9.02
C PRO A 120 -10.29 1.91 -8.08
N PRO A 121 -9.98 0.70 -8.57
CA PRO A 121 -10.07 -0.53 -7.79
C PRO A 121 -9.34 -0.49 -6.44
N GLY A 122 -8.19 0.18 -6.36
CA GLY A 122 -7.45 0.35 -5.11
C GLY A 122 -8.23 1.18 -4.07
N GLN A 123 -8.90 2.25 -4.49
CA GLN A 123 -9.75 3.06 -3.62
C GLN A 123 -10.98 2.27 -3.17
N VAL A 124 -11.64 1.54 -4.09
CA VAL A 124 -12.76 0.66 -3.75
C VAL A 124 -12.35 -0.34 -2.68
N THR A 125 -11.21 -1.03 -2.88
CA THR A 125 -10.72 -2.02 -1.92
C THR A 125 -10.34 -1.37 -0.58
N THR A 126 -9.70 -0.21 -0.60
CA THR A 126 -9.34 0.55 0.61
C THR A 126 -10.56 0.90 1.45
N ILE A 127 -11.62 1.39 0.80
CA ILE A 127 -12.88 1.74 1.47
C ILE A 127 -13.58 0.47 1.97
N SER A 128 -13.69 -0.56 1.13
CA SER A 128 -14.37 -1.82 1.48
C SER A 128 -13.68 -2.56 2.62
N MET A 129 -12.36 -2.50 2.70
CA MET A 129 -11.57 -3.09 3.79
C MET A 129 -11.51 -2.21 5.05
N GLY A 130 -12.02 -0.97 4.98
CA GLY A 130 -12.03 -0.04 6.09
C GLY A 130 -10.67 0.60 6.43
N CYS A 131 -9.66 0.48 5.57
CA CYS A 131 -8.31 1.03 5.81
C CYS A 131 -8.37 2.54 6.08
N GLY A 132 -9.20 3.26 5.34
CA GLY A 132 -9.37 4.71 5.44
C GLY A 132 -9.94 5.19 6.77
N GLN A 133 -10.54 4.31 7.57
CA GLN A 133 -11.08 4.66 8.89
C GLN A 133 -9.95 5.01 9.89
N CYS A 134 -8.81 4.35 9.78
CA CYS A 134 -7.64 4.63 10.59
C CYS A 134 -6.63 5.52 9.86
N HIS A 135 -6.40 5.25 8.57
CA HIS A 135 -5.38 5.95 7.77
C HIS A 135 -5.89 7.21 7.06
N GLY A 136 -7.18 7.54 7.15
CA GLY A 136 -7.81 8.65 6.43
C GLY A 136 -8.17 8.28 4.99
N ALA A 137 -9.10 9.02 4.40
CA ALA A 137 -9.63 8.75 3.04
C ALA A 137 -8.55 8.81 1.96
N THR A 138 -7.48 9.56 2.19
CA THR A 138 -6.32 9.74 1.30
C THR A 138 -5.02 9.31 1.96
N PHE A 139 -5.06 8.43 2.94
CA PHE A 139 -3.91 7.94 3.71
C PHE A 139 -3.09 9.04 4.44
N ASN A 140 -3.73 10.14 4.78
CA ASN A 140 -3.12 11.25 5.52
C ASN A 140 -3.28 11.16 7.06
N GLY A 141 -3.82 10.05 7.55
CA GLY A 141 -4.10 9.82 8.97
C GLY A 141 -5.43 10.42 9.42
N PRO A 142 -6.09 10.02 10.42
CA PRO A 142 -6.16 10.69 11.70
C PRO A 142 -5.73 9.80 12.88
N ARG A 143 -5.74 8.51 12.76
CA ARG A 143 -5.36 7.57 13.83
C ARG A 143 -4.21 6.66 13.43
N GLY A 144 -4.15 6.22 12.18
CA GLY A 144 -3.02 5.50 11.61
C GLY A 144 -1.98 6.48 11.09
N ASN A 145 -0.75 5.98 10.91
CA ASN A 145 0.30 6.79 10.32
C ASN A 145 -0.08 7.22 8.90
N SER A 146 0.24 8.46 8.57
CA SER A 146 0.19 8.91 7.19
C SER A 146 1.12 8.04 6.35
N LEU A 147 0.58 7.33 5.36
CA LEU A 147 1.41 6.57 4.43
C LEU A 147 2.23 7.48 3.50
N GLY A 148 1.88 8.76 3.40
CA GLY A 148 2.62 9.78 2.67
C GLY A 148 4.02 10.05 3.22
N ALA A 149 4.26 9.76 4.50
CA ALA A 149 5.60 9.89 5.11
C ALA A 149 6.54 8.74 4.71
N TYR A 150 6.02 7.66 4.12
CA TYR A 150 6.79 6.47 3.81
C TYR A 150 7.01 6.33 2.30
N ASN A 151 8.20 6.68 1.87
CA ASN A 151 8.65 6.43 0.50
C ASN A 151 9.05 4.95 0.34
N MET A 152 8.07 4.04 0.46
CA MET A 152 8.29 2.60 0.47
C MET A 152 7.90 1.94 -0.86
N GLY A 153 8.60 0.86 -1.21
CA GLY A 153 8.25 0.00 -2.33
C GLY A 153 7.10 -0.95 -2.00
N PHE A 154 6.55 -1.62 -3.04
CA PHE A 154 5.41 -2.52 -2.85
C PHE A 154 5.72 -3.68 -1.90
N VAL A 155 6.91 -4.27 -1.97
CA VAL A 155 7.29 -5.40 -1.11
C VAL A 155 7.25 -5.03 0.37
N GLU A 156 7.78 -3.86 0.71
CA GLU A 156 7.74 -3.35 2.07
C GLU A 156 6.30 -3.04 2.51
N PHE A 157 5.53 -2.39 1.64
CA PHE A 157 4.12 -2.13 1.90
C PHE A 157 3.33 -3.43 2.15
N ALA A 158 3.53 -4.45 1.31
CA ALA A 158 2.87 -5.74 1.46
C ALA A 158 3.29 -6.44 2.76
N ASN A 159 4.57 -6.39 3.10
CA ASN A 159 5.08 -6.95 4.34
C ASN A 159 4.47 -6.26 5.57
N MET A 160 4.32 -4.93 5.52
CA MET A 160 3.67 -4.19 6.60
C MET A 160 2.21 -4.53 6.76
N VAL A 161 1.46 -4.71 5.68
CA VAL A 161 0.04 -5.06 5.76
C VAL A 161 -0.17 -6.50 6.23
N TYR A 162 0.60 -7.46 5.71
CA TYR A 162 0.43 -8.88 6.07
C TYR A 162 1.06 -9.26 7.41
N ASN A 163 2.09 -8.56 7.83
CA ASN A 163 2.88 -8.87 9.04
C ASN A 163 3.03 -7.65 9.96
N HIS A 164 2.02 -6.79 10.00
CA HIS A 164 2.08 -5.48 10.66
C HIS A 164 2.67 -5.53 12.09
N THR A 165 2.25 -6.51 12.88
CA THR A 165 2.70 -6.65 14.27
C THR A 165 4.14 -7.13 14.40
N THR A 166 4.65 -7.88 13.41
CA THR A 166 6.00 -8.46 13.41
C THR A 166 6.98 -7.67 12.55
N ALA A 167 6.49 -6.97 11.53
CA ALA A 167 7.34 -6.23 10.59
C ALA A 167 7.89 -4.91 11.13
N MET A 168 7.41 -4.43 12.29
CA MET A 168 7.76 -3.13 12.85
C MET A 168 8.26 -3.15 14.30
N PRO A 169 9.18 -4.05 14.70
CA PRO A 169 9.65 -4.08 16.09
C PRO A 169 10.34 -2.77 16.49
N ALA A 170 11.07 -2.12 15.59
CA ALA A 170 11.70 -0.82 15.84
C ALA A 170 10.67 0.30 16.03
N TYR A 171 9.57 0.29 15.27
CA TYR A 171 8.50 1.25 15.42
C TYR A 171 7.71 1.02 16.71
N ARG A 172 7.43 -0.23 17.08
CA ARG A 172 6.85 -0.60 18.37
C ARG A 172 7.67 -0.06 19.55
N ALA A 173 9.00 -0.16 19.45
CA ALA A 173 9.89 0.37 20.50
C ALA A 173 9.76 1.89 20.69
N THR A 174 9.42 2.66 19.64
CA THR A 174 9.22 4.11 19.74
C THR A 174 7.90 4.52 20.36
N LEU A 175 6.92 3.60 20.40
CA LEU A 175 5.57 3.87 20.92
C LEU A 175 5.42 3.57 22.42
N GLY A 176 6.44 2.97 23.05
CA GLY A 176 6.42 2.60 24.46
C GLY A 176 5.24 1.68 24.81
N ASN A 177 4.61 1.92 25.97
CA ASN A 177 3.46 1.14 26.42
C ASN A 177 2.20 1.29 25.54
N ASN A 178 2.18 2.22 24.62
CA ASN A 178 1.10 2.40 23.64
C ASN A 178 1.28 1.53 22.38
N ALA A 179 2.37 0.75 22.32
CA ALA A 179 2.68 -0.12 21.16
C ALA A 179 1.63 -1.22 20.89
N THR A 180 0.88 -1.61 21.91
CA THR A 180 -0.23 -2.59 21.78
C THR A 180 -1.44 -2.00 21.06
N ASN A 181 -1.43 -0.74 20.82
CA ASN A 181 -2.56 0.05 20.36
C ASN A 181 -2.65 0.22 18.84
N LEU A 182 -1.80 -0.43 18.03
CA LEU A 182 -1.71 -0.21 16.59
C LEU A 182 -1.84 -1.52 15.79
N ASP A 183 -2.56 -2.49 16.31
CA ASP A 183 -2.82 -3.69 15.54
C ASP A 183 -3.82 -3.39 14.42
N MET A 184 -3.30 -3.11 13.23
CA MET A 184 -4.06 -3.32 12.00
C MET A 184 -4.60 -4.76 12.04
N GLY A 185 -5.88 -4.93 11.74
CA GLY A 185 -6.51 -6.24 11.66
C GLY A 185 -5.64 -7.23 10.86
N ASN A 186 -5.68 -8.49 11.23
CA ASN A 186 -4.86 -9.53 10.62
C ASN A 186 -5.27 -9.76 9.16
N PHE A 187 -4.66 -9.01 8.25
CA PHE A 187 -4.83 -9.20 6.81
C PHE A 187 -3.90 -10.31 6.34
N ASN A 188 -4.47 -11.45 5.99
CA ASN A 188 -3.74 -12.50 5.30
C ASN A 188 -4.11 -12.52 3.80
N ARG A 189 -3.38 -13.33 3.00
CA ARG A 189 -3.60 -13.41 1.55
C ARG A 189 -4.98 -13.96 1.15
N ALA A 190 -5.68 -14.65 2.04
CA ALA A 190 -7.04 -15.13 1.80
C ALA A 190 -8.08 -14.00 1.95
N ARG A 191 -7.82 -13.04 2.83
CA ARG A 191 -8.71 -11.88 3.05
C ARG A 191 -8.43 -10.72 2.11
N LEU A 192 -7.17 -10.51 1.78
CA LEU A 192 -6.70 -9.46 0.90
C LEU A 192 -5.62 -10.05 -0.01
N SER A 193 -5.98 -10.37 -1.25
CA SER A 193 -5.04 -10.92 -2.21
C SER A 193 -3.92 -9.94 -2.54
N GLU A 194 -2.78 -10.46 -2.99
CA GLU A 194 -1.64 -9.62 -3.39
C GLU A 194 -2.01 -8.67 -4.55
N GLY A 195 -2.87 -9.12 -5.47
CA GLY A 195 -3.38 -8.27 -6.55
C GLY A 195 -4.21 -7.10 -6.03
N GLN A 196 -5.11 -7.33 -5.08
CA GLN A 196 -5.87 -6.27 -4.42
C GLN A 196 -4.96 -5.32 -3.64
N LEU A 197 -3.99 -5.87 -2.90
CA LEU A 197 -3.02 -5.07 -2.16
C LEU A 197 -2.16 -4.21 -3.09
N ARG A 198 -1.76 -4.74 -4.26
CA ARG A 198 -1.05 -3.98 -5.28
C ARG A 198 -1.89 -2.82 -5.83
N GLN A 199 -3.18 -3.03 -6.03
CA GLN A 199 -4.10 -1.97 -6.44
C GLN A 199 -4.22 -0.87 -5.38
N ILE A 200 -4.31 -1.26 -4.09
CA ILE A 200 -4.28 -0.29 -2.96
C ILE A 200 -2.97 0.50 -2.98
N TYR A 201 -1.83 -0.19 -3.10
CA TYR A 201 -0.52 0.44 -3.12
C TYR A 201 -0.38 1.45 -4.26
N LEU A 202 -0.78 1.08 -5.48
CA LEU A 202 -0.69 1.96 -6.65
C LEU A 202 -1.58 3.19 -6.48
N TRP A 203 -2.82 3.00 -6.00
CA TRP A 203 -3.72 4.10 -5.73
C TRP A 203 -3.20 5.01 -4.61
N ALA A 204 -2.76 4.44 -3.49
CA ALA A 204 -2.21 5.19 -2.37
C ALA A 204 -0.99 6.00 -2.80
N ARG A 205 -0.07 5.38 -3.54
CA ARG A 205 1.13 6.04 -4.07
C ARG A 205 0.78 7.22 -4.97
N ASP A 206 -0.21 7.07 -5.84
CA ASP A 206 -0.67 8.11 -6.74
C ASP A 206 -1.37 9.25 -5.98
N GLU A 207 -2.23 8.94 -5.01
CA GLU A 207 -2.97 9.91 -4.19
C GLU A 207 -2.03 10.77 -3.34
N ILE A 208 -1.01 10.16 -2.73
CA ILE A 208 -0.03 10.86 -1.89
C ILE A 208 1.19 11.37 -2.67
N GLY A 209 1.28 11.13 -3.97
CA GLY A 209 2.34 11.62 -4.83
C GLY A 209 3.72 11.02 -4.58
N VAL A 210 3.80 9.80 -4.06
CA VAL A 210 5.08 9.10 -3.83
C VAL A 210 5.79 8.80 -5.14
N ARG A 211 7.07 9.22 -5.24
CA ARG A 211 7.91 9.08 -6.43
C ARG A 211 9.22 8.38 -6.10
N ALA A 212 9.81 7.71 -7.09
CA ALA A 212 11.20 7.27 -6.97
C ALA A 212 12.11 8.51 -6.90
N PRO A 213 12.99 8.62 -5.88
CA PRO A 213 13.88 9.77 -5.73
C PRO A 213 15.08 9.67 -6.66
N MET A 214 14.80 9.74 -7.98
CA MET A 214 15.82 9.71 -9.01
C MET A 214 16.64 11.01 -9.01
N ALA A 215 17.93 10.88 -9.23
CA ALA A 215 18.85 11.99 -9.42
C ALA A 215 19.87 11.67 -10.52
N GLY A 216 20.33 12.71 -11.19
CA GLY A 216 21.37 12.61 -12.20
C GLY A 216 22.38 13.74 -12.05
N GLN A 217 23.64 13.45 -12.34
CA GLN A 217 24.72 14.41 -12.32
C GLN A 217 25.65 14.17 -13.50
N ILE A 218 26.03 15.25 -14.18
CA ILE A 218 27.10 15.26 -15.17
C ILE A 218 28.35 15.79 -14.47
N ALA A 219 29.41 15.01 -14.45
CA ALA A 219 30.69 15.42 -13.89
C ALA A 219 31.46 16.34 -14.86
N LYS A 220 32.48 17.00 -14.34
CA LYS A 220 33.41 17.82 -15.14
C LYS A 220 33.99 17.01 -16.30
N GLY A 221 34.06 17.63 -17.46
CA GLY A 221 34.64 17.03 -18.68
C GLY A 221 36.12 16.80 -18.54
N GLU A 222 36.57 15.66 -19.02
CA GLU A 222 37.98 15.25 -19.10
C GLU A 222 38.44 15.28 -20.54
N ALA A 223 39.46 16.12 -20.84
CA ALA A 223 40.02 16.23 -22.18
C ALA A 223 40.77 14.96 -22.55
N GLY A 224 40.58 14.49 -23.76
CA GLY A 224 41.22 13.32 -24.35
C GLY A 224 41.58 13.54 -25.83
N PRO A 225 42.24 12.57 -26.47
CA PRO A 225 42.72 12.72 -27.87
C PRO A 225 41.59 12.90 -28.88
N ASN A 226 40.39 12.44 -28.58
CA ASN A 226 39.23 12.47 -29.49
C ASN A 226 38.14 13.48 -29.06
N GLY A 227 38.42 14.33 -28.08
CA GLY A 227 37.46 15.30 -27.55
C GLY A 227 37.38 15.35 -26.04
N VAL A 228 36.25 15.75 -25.48
CA VAL A 228 36.03 15.87 -24.03
C VAL A 228 34.98 14.86 -23.59
N THR A 229 35.36 14.01 -22.64
CA THR A 229 34.46 12.98 -22.05
C THR A 229 33.81 13.47 -20.79
N TYR A 230 32.50 13.41 -20.72
CA TYR A 230 31.66 13.76 -19.55
C TYR A 230 31.11 12.49 -18.91
N PRO A 231 31.57 12.13 -17.70
CA PRO A 231 30.93 11.08 -16.91
C PRO A 231 29.55 11.52 -16.45
N VAL A 232 28.58 10.61 -16.51
CA VAL A 232 27.20 10.84 -16.07
C VAL A 232 26.80 9.75 -15.09
N THR A 233 26.32 10.16 -13.92
CA THR A 233 25.79 9.25 -12.93
C THR A 233 24.30 9.45 -12.78
N VAL A 234 23.55 8.35 -12.85
CA VAL A 234 22.10 8.33 -12.58
C VAL A 234 21.88 7.43 -11.38
N SER A 235 21.19 7.90 -10.36
CA SER A 235 20.98 7.17 -9.11
C SER A 235 19.51 7.18 -8.68
N ASN A 236 19.10 6.10 -8.04
CA ASN A 236 17.91 6.05 -7.22
C ASN A 236 18.31 6.20 -5.74
N ASN A 237 18.08 7.37 -5.16
CA ASN A 237 18.47 7.71 -3.79
C ASN A 237 17.52 7.15 -2.71
N GLY A 238 16.60 6.25 -3.09
CA GLY A 238 15.68 5.59 -2.17
C GLY A 238 16.40 4.76 -1.12
N VAL A 239 15.68 4.38 -0.08
CA VAL A 239 16.20 3.53 1.01
C VAL A 239 16.23 2.08 0.54
N GLN A 240 17.38 1.41 0.67
CA GLN A 240 17.54 0.01 0.30
C GLN A 240 16.50 -0.88 0.99
N GLY A 241 15.89 -1.79 0.22
CA GLY A 241 14.91 -2.76 0.71
C GLY A 241 13.48 -2.21 0.87
N ARG A 242 13.28 -0.88 0.89
CA ARG A 242 11.95 -0.28 1.09
C ARG A 242 11.62 0.94 0.25
N GLY A 243 12.53 1.41 -0.56
CA GLY A 243 12.28 2.55 -1.45
C GLY A 243 11.54 2.16 -2.74
N VAL A 244 11.06 3.17 -3.45
CA VAL A 244 10.33 3.01 -4.71
C VAL A 244 11.29 2.67 -5.85
N ILE A 245 10.95 1.65 -6.64
CA ILE A 245 11.64 1.29 -7.87
C ILE A 245 11.14 2.20 -8.99
N ALA A 246 12.05 2.81 -9.75
CA ALA A 246 11.74 3.45 -11.01
C ALA A 246 11.75 2.40 -12.13
N GLU A 247 10.76 2.41 -13.01
CA GLU A 247 10.61 1.44 -14.10
C GLU A 247 10.61 2.15 -15.47
N GLY A 248 11.12 1.48 -16.49
CA GLY A 248 11.12 2.00 -17.84
C GLY A 248 11.86 3.34 -17.99
N LEU A 249 13.07 3.41 -17.45
CA LEU A 249 13.87 4.64 -17.46
C LEU A 249 14.33 4.98 -18.86
N THR A 250 14.19 6.27 -19.19
CA THR A 250 14.82 6.88 -20.37
C THR A 250 15.68 8.04 -19.89
N ILE A 251 16.96 8.01 -20.20
CA ILE A 251 17.94 9.03 -19.85
C ILE A 251 18.31 9.74 -21.15
N ASN A 252 18.11 11.05 -21.20
CA ASN A 252 18.38 11.87 -22.36
C ASN A 252 19.45 12.90 -22.02
N LEU A 253 20.45 13.03 -22.87
CA LEU A 253 21.42 14.13 -22.85
C LEU A 253 21.24 14.98 -24.11
N THR A 254 20.91 16.23 -23.93
CA THR A 254 20.80 17.21 -25.00
C THR A 254 22.20 17.71 -25.36
N ILE A 255 22.59 17.50 -26.59
CA ILE A 255 23.91 17.82 -27.11
C ILE A 255 23.94 19.30 -27.55
N PRO A 256 24.95 20.07 -27.13
CA PRO A 256 25.11 21.44 -27.63
C PRO A 256 25.23 21.49 -29.17
N ALA A 257 24.64 22.51 -29.80
CA ALA A 257 24.50 22.60 -31.24
C ALA A 257 25.84 22.75 -31.99
N ASP A 258 26.87 23.22 -31.33
CA ASP A 258 28.22 23.49 -31.91
C ASP A 258 29.19 22.30 -31.77
N THR A 259 28.70 21.14 -31.28
CA THR A 259 29.51 19.95 -31.07
C THR A 259 28.80 18.69 -31.57
N THR A 260 29.55 17.60 -31.69
CA THR A 260 29.04 16.29 -32.10
C THR A 260 29.43 15.24 -31.08
N VAL A 261 28.65 14.15 -31.01
CA VAL A 261 28.97 12.98 -30.19
C VAL A 261 30.01 12.14 -30.90
N VAL A 262 31.18 11.98 -30.30
CA VAL A 262 32.28 11.13 -30.76
C VAL A 262 32.12 9.71 -30.27
N ALA A 263 31.76 9.56 -28.99
CA ALA A 263 31.50 8.27 -28.37
C ALA A 263 30.48 8.41 -27.23
N ALA A 264 29.77 7.34 -26.95
CA ALA A 264 28.92 7.23 -25.77
C ALA A 264 28.96 5.81 -25.25
N ASN A 265 29.03 5.67 -23.91
CA ASN A 265 29.14 4.39 -23.22
C ASN A 265 28.13 4.29 -22.08
N GLY A 266 27.88 3.07 -21.67
CA GLY A 266 26.97 2.70 -20.59
C GLY A 266 25.87 1.77 -21.06
N THR A 267 25.37 0.98 -20.12
CA THR A 267 24.29 0.01 -20.38
C THR A 267 23.04 0.72 -20.91
N GLY A 268 22.45 0.16 -21.95
CA GLY A 268 21.19 0.64 -22.50
C GLY A 268 21.31 1.79 -23.51
N TYR A 269 22.50 2.13 -24.01
CA TYR A 269 22.68 3.16 -25.02
C TYR A 269 21.88 2.85 -26.30
N GLN A 270 21.11 3.83 -26.78
CA GLN A 270 20.21 3.70 -27.94
C GLN A 270 20.70 4.49 -29.18
N GLY A 271 21.74 5.28 -29.02
CA GLY A 271 22.25 6.16 -30.09
C GLY A 271 21.89 7.63 -29.91
N VAL A 272 22.17 8.39 -30.96
CA VAL A 272 21.89 9.82 -31.07
C VAL A 272 20.75 10.02 -32.08
N HIS A 273 19.80 10.87 -31.76
CA HIS A 273 18.67 11.21 -32.62
C HIS A 273 18.30 12.69 -32.48
N THR A 274 17.49 13.18 -33.40
CA THR A 274 16.89 14.52 -33.26
C THR A 274 15.53 14.40 -32.58
N ASP A 275 15.35 15.12 -31.47
CA ASP A 275 14.04 15.24 -30.83
C ASP A 275 13.09 16.04 -31.72
N GLU A 276 11.97 15.45 -32.13
CA GLU A 276 11.07 16.05 -33.12
C GLU A 276 10.44 17.36 -32.64
N ARG A 277 10.20 17.50 -31.34
CA ARG A 277 9.55 18.67 -30.76
C ARG A 277 10.52 19.83 -30.57
N THR A 278 11.71 19.54 -30.03
CA THR A 278 12.70 20.58 -29.68
C THR A 278 13.71 20.84 -30.78
N LYS A 279 13.79 19.93 -31.77
CA LYS A 279 14.82 19.91 -32.86
C LYS A 279 16.26 19.80 -32.33
N ALA A 280 16.40 19.46 -31.04
CA ALA A 280 17.69 19.27 -30.42
C ALA A 280 18.25 17.87 -30.73
N THR A 281 19.57 17.78 -30.86
CA THR A 281 20.26 16.49 -30.87
C THR A 281 20.31 15.89 -29.47
N VAL A 282 19.90 14.64 -29.35
CA VAL A 282 19.79 13.96 -28.05
C VAL A 282 20.47 12.60 -28.11
N ALA A 283 21.31 12.30 -27.14
CA ALA A 283 21.82 10.96 -26.86
C ALA A 283 20.96 10.29 -25.80
N THR A 284 20.53 9.05 -26.05
CA THR A 284 19.54 8.37 -25.19
C THR A 284 20.05 7.03 -24.66
N TRP A 285 19.76 6.73 -23.40
CA TRP A 285 19.89 5.41 -22.79
C TRP A 285 18.54 4.95 -22.24
N LYS A 286 18.28 3.64 -22.28
CA LYS A 286 17.10 3.01 -21.71
C LYS A 286 17.50 1.94 -20.70
N LEU A 287 16.95 2.00 -19.52
CA LEU A 287 17.13 1.00 -18.47
C LEU A 287 15.76 0.44 -18.07
N PRO A 288 15.62 -0.88 -17.90
CA PRO A 288 14.32 -1.45 -17.56
C PRO A 288 13.83 -1.00 -16.19
N ARG A 289 14.75 -0.82 -15.24
CA ARG A 289 14.44 -0.42 -13.85
C ARG A 289 15.66 0.16 -13.16
N SER A 290 15.40 0.89 -12.05
CA SER A 290 16.39 1.31 -11.08
C SER A 290 15.83 1.10 -9.68
N ALA A 291 16.39 0.17 -8.92
CA ALA A 291 16.03 -0.08 -7.53
C ALA A 291 16.69 0.95 -6.60
N PRO A 292 16.20 1.11 -5.36
CA PRO A 292 16.85 1.95 -4.36
C PRO A 292 18.33 1.61 -4.18
N LYS A 293 19.19 2.62 -4.21
CA LYS A 293 20.67 2.57 -4.19
C LYS A 293 21.33 2.12 -5.49
N ASP A 294 20.57 1.75 -6.52
CA ASP A 294 21.17 1.50 -7.82
C ASP A 294 21.80 2.79 -8.39
N GLN A 295 22.90 2.61 -9.07
CA GLN A 295 23.59 3.64 -9.83
C GLN A 295 23.92 3.13 -11.23
N ALA A 296 23.58 3.91 -12.25
CA ALA A 296 24.04 3.72 -13.60
C ALA A 296 25.16 4.73 -13.92
N LYS A 297 26.29 4.23 -14.38
CA LYS A 297 27.41 5.04 -14.86
C LYS A 297 27.41 5.05 -16.37
N LEU A 298 27.29 6.23 -16.93
CA LEU A 298 27.26 6.49 -18.35
C LEU A 298 28.37 7.48 -18.68
N SER A 299 28.74 7.58 -19.93
CA SER A 299 29.63 8.65 -20.39
C SER A 299 29.32 9.06 -21.82
N ILE A 300 29.62 10.32 -22.13
CA ILE A 300 29.51 10.86 -23.46
C ILE A 300 30.77 11.66 -23.80
N THR A 301 31.35 11.43 -24.98
CA THR A 301 32.50 12.17 -25.49
C THR A 301 32.02 13.10 -26.59
N LEU A 302 32.25 14.40 -26.39
CA LEU A 302 31.92 15.46 -27.34
C LEU A 302 33.18 15.91 -28.10
N SER A 303 33.03 16.30 -29.36
CA SER A 303 34.14 16.79 -30.19
C SER A 303 34.74 18.13 -29.72
N LYS A 304 33.95 18.90 -28.95
CA LYS A 304 34.36 20.15 -28.31
C LYS A 304 33.87 20.21 -26.87
N PRO A 305 34.55 20.97 -25.98
CA PRO A 305 34.08 21.15 -24.62
C PRO A 305 32.72 21.88 -24.56
N ALA A 306 31.86 21.50 -23.65
CA ALA A 306 30.65 22.26 -23.29
C ALA A 306 31.07 23.60 -22.68
N THR A 307 30.29 24.66 -22.97
CA THR A 307 30.53 26.03 -22.47
C THR A 307 29.32 26.50 -21.64
N ALA A 308 29.46 27.63 -20.96
CA ALA A 308 28.35 28.20 -20.20
C ALA A 308 27.13 28.51 -21.08
N ALA A 309 27.38 28.97 -22.32
CA ALA A 309 26.32 29.28 -23.30
C ALA A 309 25.73 28.04 -23.98
N ALA A 310 26.53 26.97 -24.11
CA ALA A 310 26.17 25.73 -24.75
C ALA A 310 26.47 24.51 -23.84
N ASN A 311 25.81 24.45 -22.69
CA ASN A 311 26.08 23.44 -21.68
C ASN A 311 25.36 22.11 -22.00
N LEU A 312 26.05 21.02 -21.69
CA LEU A 312 25.46 19.68 -21.72
C LEU A 312 24.37 19.56 -20.63
N ARG A 313 23.15 19.22 -21.04
CA ARG A 313 21.98 19.10 -20.16
C ARG A 313 21.33 17.75 -20.38
N GLY A 314 20.51 17.34 -19.43
CA GLY A 314 19.77 16.10 -19.57
C GLY A 314 18.57 15.98 -18.65
N ASP A 315 17.80 14.95 -18.91
CA ASP A 315 16.68 14.54 -18.07
C ASP A 315 16.64 13.01 -17.91
N ILE A 316 16.03 12.60 -16.81
CA ILE A 316 15.69 11.20 -16.53
C ILE A 316 14.19 11.13 -16.49
N ARG A 317 13.60 10.22 -17.25
CA ARG A 317 12.16 9.95 -17.29
C ARG A 317 11.92 8.51 -16.91
N TRP A 318 10.83 8.24 -16.18
CA TRP A 318 10.42 6.89 -15.84
C TRP A 318 8.91 6.77 -15.78
N THR A 319 8.42 5.54 -15.92
CA THR A 319 6.99 5.26 -15.87
C THR A 319 6.47 5.40 -14.44
N LYS A 320 5.42 6.18 -14.29
CA LYS A 320 4.61 6.25 -13.08
C LYS A 320 3.27 5.59 -13.38
N PRO A 321 3.01 4.37 -12.87
CA PRO A 321 1.68 3.80 -12.96
C PRO A 321 0.72 4.65 -12.13
N SER A 322 -0.37 5.10 -12.73
CA SER A 322 -1.43 5.85 -12.08
C SER A 322 -2.77 5.19 -12.35
N PRO A 323 -3.41 4.57 -11.35
CA PRO A 323 -4.75 4.00 -11.50
C PRO A 323 -5.82 5.07 -11.78
N LYS A 324 -5.57 6.32 -11.40
CA LYS A 324 -6.52 7.42 -11.51
C LYS A 324 -6.53 8.06 -12.90
N SER A 325 -5.36 8.29 -13.47
CA SER A 325 -5.18 9.01 -14.74
C SER A 325 -4.56 8.17 -15.85
N GLY A 326 -4.31 6.88 -15.63
CA GLY A 326 -3.50 6.03 -16.50
C GLY A 326 -1.99 6.27 -16.35
N PRO A 327 -1.16 5.49 -17.04
CA PRO A 327 0.28 5.63 -16.96
C PRO A 327 0.72 7.05 -17.32
N SER A 328 1.57 7.64 -16.48
CA SER A 328 2.19 8.95 -16.71
C SER A 328 3.71 8.82 -16.64
N THR A 329 4.41 9.88 -17.00
CA THR A 329 5.87 9.93 -16.95
C THR A 329 6.30 10.92 -15.88
N ASP A 330 7.07 10.45 -14.91
CA ASP A 330 7.83 11.30 -14.01
C ASP A 330 9.11 11.75 -14.69
N VAL A 331 9.59 12.93 -14.34
CA VAL A 331 10.82 13.51 -14.92
C VAL A 331 11.63 14.25 -13.85
N VAL A 332 12.96 14.15 -13.95
CA VAL A 332 13.91 14.96 -13.20
C VAL A 332 15.03 15.44 -14.13
N ASN A 333 15.46 16.68 -13.98
CA ASN A 333 16.60 17.20 -14.72
C ASN A 333 17.91 16.66 -14.13
N ILE A 334 18.85 16.34 -14.99
CA ILE A 334 20.21 15.99 -14.59
C ILE A 334 20.95 17.30 -14.28
N ALA A 335 21.64 17.34 -13.15
CA ALA A 335 22.46 18.48 -12.79
C ALA A 335 23.55 18.68 -13.87
N PRO A 336 23.69 19.91 -14.44
CA PRO A 336 24.64 20.16 -15.50
C PRO A 336 26.09 19.98 -15.05
N ALA A 337 26.99 19.80 -16.02
CA ALA A 337 28.42 19.71 -15.74
C ALA A 337 28.91 21.01 -15.08
N PRO A 338 29.79 20.93 -14.07
CA PRO A 338 30.55 22.06 -13.62
C PRO A 338 31.45 22.55 -14.77
N LEU A 339 31.53 23.85 -14.93
CA LEU A 339 32.38 24.50 -15.95
C LEU A 339 33.85 24.55 -15.51
#